data_d1af103f80eede1db311656d446a39c7
#
_entry.id   d1af103f80eede1db311656d446a39c7
#
_cell.length_a   1.000
_cell.length_b   1.000
_cell.length_c   1.000
_cell.angle_alpha   90.00
_cell.angle_beta   90.00
_cell.angle_gamma   90.00
#
_symmetry.space_group_name_H-M   'P 1'
#
loop_
_entity.id
_entity.type
_entity.pdbx_description
1 polymer ?
#
loop_
_entity_poly.entity_id
_entity_poly.type
_entity_poly.pdbx_seq_one_letter_code
_entity_poly.pdbx_strand_id
1 'polypeptide(L)'
;AIAASSNPVVVDATLGLGGHTEALLQKFPHLTVIGIDRDLDAIAKATERLAPFADRLKTAHSTFDGIADVVASFGYKNIDGALFDLGVSSMQLDQVERGFSYSQDAPLDMRMDRTQSLTAGEIINTYEPGQLVRILRTYGEEKFATRIVESIVKQRAIAPMNSTAQLASLVKEAIPAATRRTGGNPAKRTFQALR
;
A
#
# COMPACT_ATOMS: atom_id res chain seq x y z
N ALA A 1 -3.03 17.66 22.13
CA ALA A 1 -1.77 18.20 21.56
C ALA A 1 -2.09 19.23 20.47
N ILE A 2 -2.76 18.87 19.37
CA ILE A 2 -3.05 19.80 18.24
C ILE A 2 -3.77 21.09 18.71
N ALA A 3 -4.73 20.99 19.64
CA ALA A 3 -5.47 22.13 20.14
C ALA A 3 -4.68 23.04 21.12
N ALA A 4 -3.52 22.64 21.56
CA ALA A 4 -2.70 23.38 22.53
C ALA A 4 -1.59 24.21 21.86
N SER A 5 -1.27 23.95 20.60
CA SER A 5 -0.28 24.70 19.81
C SER A 5 -0.95 25.86 19.08
N SER A 6 -0.29 27.01 19.00
CA SER A 6 -0.77 28.17 18.23
C SER A 6 -0.69 27.94 16.71
N ASN A 7 0.30 27.18 16.27
CA ASN A 7 0.53 26.82 14.86
C ASN A 7 0.92 25.34 14.79
N PRO A 8 -0.04 24.42 14.98
CA PRO A 8 0.27 23.01 15.03
C PRO A 8 0.70 22.46 13.66
N VAL A 9 1.61 21.49 13.69
CA VAL A 9 2.08 20.77 12.51
C VAL A 9 1.78 19.29 12.69
N VAL A 10 1.08 18.69 11.74
CA VAL A 10 0.74 17.27 11.73
C VAL A 10 1.28 16.64 10.46
N VAL A 11 1.82 15.44 10.58
CA VAL A 11 2.18 14.59 9.44
C VAL A 11 1.06 13.62 9.16
N ASP A 12 0.56 13.61 7.93
CA ASP A 12 -0.23 12.50 7.37
C ASP A 12 0.74 11.62 6.57
N ALA A 13 1.20 10.53 7.20
CA ALA A 13 2.24 9.66 6.66
C ALA A 13 1.73 8.70 5.58
N THR A 14 0.44 8.75 5.29
CA THR A 14 -0.28 7.94 4.31
C THR A 14 -1.36 8.81 3.64
N LEU A 15 -0.91 9.89 2.97
CA LEU A 15 -1.78 10.94 2.44
C LEU A 15 -2.93 10.38 1.59
N GLY A 16 -2.66 9.36 0.74
CA GLY A 16 -3.62 8.77 -0.16
C GLY A 16 -4.31 9.85 -1.01
N LEU A 17 -5.65 9.88 -0.99
CA LEU A 17 -6.46 10.91 -1.66
C LEU A 17 -6.72 12.15 -0.79
N GLY A 18 -6.06 12.28 0.36
CA GLY A 18 -6.14 13.46 1.22
C GLY A 18 -7.40 13.58 2.08
N GLY A 19 -8.18 12.52 2.24
CA GLY A 19 -9.46 12.58 2.98
C GLY A 19 -9.30 12.95 4.46
N HIS A 20 -8.36 12.32 5.15
CA HIS A 20 -8.05 12.64 6.55
C HIS A 20 -7.44 14.04 6.68
N THR A 21 -6.52 14.37 5.79
CA THR A 21 -5.90 15.71 5.73
C THR A 21 -6.94 16.79 5.50
N GLU A 22 -7.92 16.61 4.61
CA GLU A 22 -9.01 17.56 4.39
C GLU A 22 -9.81 17.79 5.65
N ALA A 23 -10.24 16.71 6.32
CA ALA A 23 -10.99 16.81 7.56
C ALA A 23 -10.22 17.54 8.69
N LEU A 24 -8.91 17.31 8.77
CA LEU A 24 -8.04 18.00 9.72
C LEU A 24 -7.91 19.49 9.40
N LEU A 25 -7.66 19.87 8.14
CA LEU A 25 -7.49 21.25 7.70
C LEU A 25 -8.80 22.07 7.83
N GLN A 26 -9.96 21.43 7.61
CA GLN A 26 -11.28 22.04 7.84
C GLN A 26 -11.53 22.31 9.33
N LYS A 27 -11.17 21.35 10.18
CA LYS A 27 -11.45 21.42 11.63
C LYS A 27 -10.51 22.36 12.37
N PHE A 28 -9.28 22.51 11.94
CA PHE A 28 -8.23 23.28 12.63
C PHE A 28 -7.67 24.37 11.71
N PRO A 29 -8.14 25.64 11.83
CA PRO A 29 -7.78 26.73 10.92
C PRO A 29 -6.30 27.10 10.89
N HIS A 30 -5.56 26.84 11.97
CA HIS A 30 -4.12 27.17 12.09
C HIS A 30 -3.21 25.95 11.88
N LEU A 31 -3.78 24.78 11.55
CA LEU A 31 -3.04 23.57 11.33
C LEU A 31 -2.29 23.61 9.99
N THR A 32 -1.02 23.22 9.99
CA THR A 32 -0.27 22.83 8.80
C THR A 32 -0.21 21.33 8.74
N VAL A 33 -0.48 20.73 7.58
CA VAL A 33 -0.31 19.30 7.33
C VAL A 33 0.81 19.07 6.34
N ILE A 34 1.70 18.13 6.70
CA ILE A 34 2.71 17.58 5.81
C ILE A 34 2.19 16.20 5.39
N GLY A 35 1.72 16.08 4.14
CA GLY A 35 1.26 14.83 3.56
C GLY A 35 2.40 14.07 2.89
N ILE A 36 2.59 12.84 3.27
CA ILE A 36 3.60 11.94 2.69
C ILE A 36 2.88 10.78 2.03
N ASP A 37 3.27 10.46 0.82
CA ASP A 37 2.85 9.22 0.16
C ASP A 37 4.00 8.70 -0.73
N ARG A 38 4.02 7.41 -0.94
CA ARG A 38 4.92 6.74 -1.89
C ARG A 38 4.34 6.64 -3.30
N ASP A 39 3.05 6.98 -3.47
CA ASP A 39 2.31 6.94 -4.72
C ASP A 39 2.16 8.37 -5.27
N LEU A 40 2.90 8.69 -6.34
CA LEU A 40 2.83 10.00 -6.99
C LEU A 40 1.43 10.33 -7.54
N ASP A 41 0.69 9.32 -8.02
CA ASP A 41 -0.68 9.53 -8.50
C ASP A 41 -1.62 9.93 -7.35
N ALA A 42 -1.40 9.34 -6.16
CA ALA A 42 -2.14 9.71 -4.96
C ALA A 42 -1.82 11.16 -4.53
N ILE A 43 -0.54 11.54 -4.50
CA ILE A 43 -0.10 12.90 -4.17
C ILE A 43 -0.73 13.91 -5.13
N ALA A 44 -0.70 13.65 -6.44
CA ALA A 44 -1.26 14.56 -7.44
C ALA A 44 -2.76 14.80 -7.20
N LYS A 45 -3.53 13.73 -7.01
CA LYS A 45 -4.98 13.81 -6.73
C LYS A 45 -5.30 14.47 -5.38
N ALA A 46 -4.50 14.17 -4.35
CA ALA A 46 -4.66 14.82 -3.05
C ALA A 46 -4.38 16.33 -3.14
N THR A 47 -3.34 16.72 -3.87
CA THR A 47 -2.98 18.14 -4.08
C THR A 47 -4.09 18.88 -4.82
N GLU A 48 -4.68 18.27 -5.84
CA GLU A 48 -5.84 18.85 -6.55
C GLU A 48 -7.05 19.00 -5.62
N ARG A 49 -7.41 17.96 -4.89
CA ARG A 49 -8.51 17.97 -3.93
C ARG A 49 -8.33 19.01 -2.84
N LEU A 50 -7.12 19.15 -2.33
CA LEU A 50 -6.75 20.02 -1.22
C LEU A 50 -6.34 21.43 -1.65
N ALA A 51 -6.53 21.80 -2.93
CA ALA A 51 -6.19 23.13 -3.44
C ALA A 51 -6.74 24.30 -2.60
N PRO A 52 -7.97 24.22 -1.99
CA PRO A 52 -8.45 25.27 -1.09
C PRO A 52 -7.61 25.49 0.17
N PHE A 53 -6.72 24.56 0.51
CA PHE A 53 -5.84 24.56 1.69
C PHE A 53 -4.36 24.63 1.33
N ALA A 54 -4.01 25.02 0.10
CA ALA A 54 -2.66 24.97 -0.44
C ALA A 54 -1.62 25.73 0.41
N ASP A 55 -2.03 26.78 1.10
CA ASP A 55 -1.21 27.58 2.01
C ASP A 55 -0.77 26.81 3.28
N ARG A 56 -1.55 25.79 3.66
CA ARG A 56 -1.36 24.98 4.87
C ARG A 56 -1.05 23.51 4.60
N LEU A 57 -0.91 23.15 3.32
CA LEU A 57 -0.55 21.81 2.87
C LEU A 57 0.87 21.79 2.30
N LYS A 58 1.66 20.83 2.73
CA LYS A 58 2.94 20.48 2.12
C LYS A 58 2.90 19.01 1.78
N THR A 59 3.38 18.64 0.58
CA THR A 59 3.38 17.23 0.15
C THR A 59 4.78 16.77 -0.17
N ALA A 60 5.09 15.51 0.10
CA ALA A 60 6.36 14.89 -0.20
C ALA A 60 6.18 13.46 -0.73
N HIS A 61 6.90 13.12 -1.79
CA HIS A 61 7.04 11.76 -2.27
C HIS A 61 8.11 11.05 -1.44
N SER A 62 7.68 10.23 -0.49
CA SER A 62 8.56 9.49 0.40
C SER A 62 7.80 8.32 1.03
N THR A 63 8.53 7.42 1.67
CA THR A 63 7.99 6.42 2.58
C THR A 63 7.91 6.99 3.99
N PHE A 64 7.05 6.41 4.85
CA PHE A 64 6.84 6.93 6.20
C PHE A 64 8.06 6.79 7.14
N ASP A 65 9.03 5.95 6.83
CA ASP A 65 10.31 5.88 7.55
C ASP A 65 11.19 7.11 7.30
N GLY A 66 10.96 7.85 6.20
CA GLY A 66 11.60 9.13 5.91
C GLY A 66 10.97 10.37 6.57
N ILE A 67 10.01 10.21 7.50
CA ILE A 67 9.28 11.34 8.12
C ILE A 67 10.21 12.42 8.67
N ALA A 68 11.28 12.04 9.38
CA ALA A 68 12.18 12.99 10.02
C ALA A 68 12.85 13.91 9.00
N ASP A 69 13.34 13.34 7.91
CA ASP A 69 14.02 14.08 6.84
C ASP A 69 13.02 14.98 6.08
N VAL A 70 11.82 14.48 5.81
CA VAL A 70 10.74 15.26 5.16
C VAL A 70 10.35 16.45 6.03
N VAL A 71 10.12 16.26 7.33
CA VAL A 71 9.77 17.33 8.28
C VAL A 71 10.88 18.39 8.33
N ALA A 72 12.13 17.94 8.43
CA ALA A 72 13.30 18.85 8.43
C ALA A 72 13.43 19.62 7.12
N SER A 73 13.18 19.00 5.96
CA SER A 73 13.25 19.65 4.65
C SER A 73 12.27 20.81 4.49
N PHE A 74 11.12 20.76 5.19
CA PHE A 74 10.16 21.87 5.25
C PHE A 74 10.45 22.89 6.35
N GLY A 75 11.60 22.78 7.05
CA GLY A 75 12.05 23.72 8.08
C GLY A 75 11.43 23.51 9.46
N TYR A 76 10.76 22.40 9.70
CA TYR A 76 10.20 22.06 11.03
C TYR A 76 11.17 21.21 11.83
N LYS A 77 11.25 21.47 13.15
CA LYS A 77 12.05 20.69 14.09
C LYS A 77 11.20 19.66 14.85
N ASN A 78 9.91 19.98 15.05
CA ASN A 78 8.98 19.18 15.82
C ASN A 78 7.63 19.12 15.08
N ILE A 79 6.85 18.10 15.38
CA ILE A 79 5.46 17.94 14.96
C ILE A 79 4.56 17.71 16.18
N ASP A 80 3.31 18.10 16.08
CA ASP A 80 2.30 17.94 17.14
C ASP A 80 1.55 16.62 17.05
N GLY A 81 1.67 15.91 15.92
CA GLY A 81 1.07 14.60 15.71
C GLY A 81 1.44 13.98 14.37
N ALA A 82 1.25 12.67 14.29
CA ALA A 82 1.37 11.92 13.05
C ALA A 82 0.20 10.95 12.90
N LEU A 83 -0.31 10.83 11.68
CA LEU A 83 -1.37 9.91 11.28
C LEU A 83 -0.78 8.84 10.35
N PHE A 84 -1.15 7.59 10.60
CA PHE A 84 -0.84 6.45 9.76
C PHE A 84 -2.12 5.66 9.50
N ASP A 85 -2.58 5.65 8.25
CA ASP A 85 -3.67 4.78 7.78
C ASP A 85 -3.08 3.73 6.85
N LEU A 86 -2.57 2.65 7.46
CA LEU A 86 -1.79 1.63 6.76
C LEU A 86 -2.70 0.71 5.94
N GLY A 87 -2.38 0.57 4.66
CA GLY A 87 -3.10 -0.31 3.75
C GLY A 87 -2.97 0.11 2.30
N VAL A 88 -3.98 -0.21 1.52
CA VAL A 88 -4.13 0.21 0.12
C VAL A 88 -5.28 1.21 0.02
N SER A 89 -5.11 2.25 -0.77
CA SER A 89 -6.17 3.22 -1.01
C SER A 89 -7.27 2.63 -1.91
N SER A 90 -8.49 3.19 -1.82
CA SER A 90 -9.58 2.84 -2.73
C SER A 90 -9.17 3.04 -4.19
N MET A 91 -8.47 4.13 -4.49
CA MET A 91 -7.95 4.40 -5.83
C MET A 91 -7.07 3.27 -6.38
N GLN A 92 -6.16 2.72 -5.54
CA GLN A 92 -5.30 1.61 -5.94
C GLN A 92 -6.10 0.32 -6.23
N LEU A 93 -7.20 0.10 -5.51
CA LEU A 93 -8.09 -1.04 -5.74
C LEU A 93 -8.97 -0.86 -6.97
N ASP A 94 -9.37 0.39 -7.27
CA ASP A 94 -10.26 0.73 -8.38
C ASP A 94 -9.51 0.78 -9.72
N GLN A 95 -8.22 1.08 -9.71
CA GLN A 95 -7.35 1.05 -10.90
C GLN A 95 -6.93 -0.38 -11.22
N VAL A 96 -7.71 -1.05 -12.07
CA VAL A 96 -7.52 -2.48 -12.40
C VAL A 96 -6.11 -2.78 -12.86
N GLU A 97 -5.54 -1.92 -13.71
CA GLU A 97 -4.20 -2.07 -14.29
C GLU A 97 -3.06 -2.05 -13.25
N ARG A 98 -3.34 -1.59 -12.03
CA ARG A 98 -2.38 -1.60 -10.90
C ARG A 98 -2.22 -2.98 -10.27
N GLY A 99 -3.15 -3.91 -10.51
CA GLY A 99 -3.08 -5.29 -10.04
C GLY A 99 -3.27 -5.48 -8.52
N PHE A 100 -3.76 -4.49 -7.79
CA PHE A 100 -3.98 -4.61 -6.34
C PHE A 100 -5.17 -5.50 -5.97
N SER A 101 -6.14 -5.62 -6.87
CA SER A 101 -7.34 -6.41 -6.64
C SER A 101 -7.19 -7.83 -7.21
N TYR A 102 -7.74 -8.80 -6.51
CA TYR A 102 -7.92 -10.18 -6.96
C TYR A 102 -9.30 -10.43 -7.57
N SER A 103 -10.15 -9.40 -7.65
CA SER A 103 -11.52 -9.50 -8.17
C SER A 103 -11.59 -9.38 -9.68
N GLN A 104 -10.58 -8.79 -10.30
CA GLN A 104 -10.48 -8.59 -11.74
C GLN A 104 -9.12 -9.06 -12.23
N ASP A 105 -9.06 -9.52 -13.48
CA ASP A 105 -7.79 -9.92 -14.07
C ASP A 105 -6.98 -8.70 -14.51
N ALA A 106 -5.72 -8.68 -14.09
CA ALA A 106 -4.81 -7.57 -14.32
C ALA A 106 -3.36 -8.05 -14.28
N PRO A 107 -2.39 -7.27 -14.78
CA PRO A 107 -0.98 -7.55 -14.58
C PRO A 107 -0.62 -7.68 -13.08
N LEU A 108 0.29 -8.57 -12.74
CA LEU A 108 0.84 -8.71 -11.38
C LEU A 108 1.85 -7.60 -11.08
N ASP A 109 1.39 -6.34 -11.10
CA ASP A 109 2.23 -5.18 -10.80
C ASP A 109 2.32 -4.94 -9.30
N MET A 110 1.28 -4.48 -8.65
CA MET A 110 1.10 -4.17 -7.23
C MET A 110 2.10 -3.15 -6.66
N ARG A 111 2.84 -2.41 -7.48
CA ARG A 111 3.74 -1.35 -7.00
C ARG A 111 2.91 -0.16 -6.51
N MET A 112 3.09 0.23 -5.25
CA MET A 112 2.56 1.50 -4.75
C MET A 112 3.33 2.67 -5.33
N ASP A 113 4.65 2.54 -5.40
CA ASP A 113 5.55 3.49 -6.07
C ASP A 113 5.95 2.93 -7.44
N ARG A 114 5.41 3.51 -8.51
CA ARG A 114 5.67 3.08 -9.89
C ARG A 114 7.05 3.50 -10.41
N THR A 115 7.79 4.31 -9.67
CA THR A 115 9.19 4.64 -10.01
C THR A 115 10.14 3.48 -9.69
N GLN A 116 9.72 2.56 -8.82
CA GLN A 116 10.47 1.33 -8.52
C GLN A 116 10.26 0.29 -9.62
N SER A 117 11.28 -0.55 -9.86
CA SER A 117 11.23 -1.60 -10.90
C SER A 117 10.54 -2.87 -10.43
N LEU A 118 10.65 -3.23 -9.14
CA LEU A 118 10.23 -4.52 -8.60
C LEU A 118 8.70 -4.67 -8.54
N THR A 119 8.16 -5.58 -9.35
CA THR A 119 6.73 -5.92 -9.39
C THR A 119 6.42 -7.19 -8.61
N ALA A 120 5.14 -7.39 -8.25
CA ALA A 120 4.68 -8.64 -7.65
C ALA A 120 4.91 -9.85 -8.59
N GLY A 121 4.77 -9.65 -9.90
CA GLY A 121 5.08 -10.68 -10.90
C GLY A 121 6.55 -11.09 -10.88
N GLU A 122 7.46 -10.13 -10.77
CA GLU A 122 8.89 -10.42 -10.66
C GLU A 122 9.21 -11.18 -9.37
N ILE A 123 8.67 -10.75 -8.23
CA ILE A 123 8.84 -11.46 -6.94
C ILE A 123 8.40 -12.92 -7.08
N ILE A 124 7.20 -13.17 -7.61
CA ILE A 124 6.65 -14.52 -7.72
C ILE A 124 7.46 -15.40 -8.67
N ASN A 125 7.92 -14.85 -9.79
CA ASN A 125 8.59 -15.63 -10.81
C ASN A 125 10.08 -15.86 -10.54
N THR A 126 10.75 -14.99 -9.74
CA THR A 126 12.23 -15.03 -9.62
C THR A 126 12.73 -15.36 -8.22
N TYR A 127 11.97 -15.04 -7.16
CA TYR A 127 12.46 -15.23 -5.80
C TYR A 127 12.57 -16.71 -5.42
N GLU A 128 13.55 -17.01 -4.58
CA GLU A 128 13.74 -18.36 -4.04
C GLU A 128 12.54 -18.80 -3.19
N PRO A 129 12.18 -20.09 -3.21
CA PRO A 129 11.00 -20.60 -2.48
C PRO A 129 10.98 -20.21 -1.01
N GLY A 130 12.14 -20.27 -0.35
CA GLY A 130 12.27 -19.88 1.07
C GLY A 130 11.96 -18.40 1.31
N GLN A 131 12.35 -17.52 0.40
CA GLN A 131 12.04 -16.10 0.45
C GLN A 131 10.55 -15.84 0.29
N LEU A 132 9.91 -16.51 -0.68
CA LEU A 132 8.46 -16.41 -0.90
C LEU A 132 7.67 -16.88 0.34
N VAL A 133 8.03 -18.01 0.94
CA VAL A 133 7.40 -18.49 2.18
C VAL A 133 7.52 -17.45 3.29
N ARG A 134 8.70 -16.85 3.45
CA ARG A 134 8.93 -15.80 4.45
C ARG A 134 8.05 -14.58 4.20
N ILE A 135 7.99 -14.08 2.96
CA ILE A 135 7.15 -12.95 2.57
C ILE A 135 5.69 -13.23 2.91
N LEU A 136 5.14 -14.36 2.45
CA LEU A 136 3.74 -14.71 2.66
C LEU A 136 3.39 -14.88 4.16
N ARG A 137 4.32 -15.41 4.97
CA ARG A 137 4.11 -15.54 6.42
C ARG A 137 4.23 -14.22 7.16
N THR A 138 5.27 -13.44 6.86
CA THR A 138 5.58 -12.22 7.61
C THR A 138 4.59 -11.10 7.32
N TYR A 139 4.28 -10.86 6.05
CA TYR A 139 3.45 -9.71 5.63
C TYR A 139 1.98 -10.07 5.38
N GLY A 140 1.69 -11.33 5.09
CA GLY A 140 0.32 -11.80 4.84
C GLY A 140 -0.26 -12.63 5.97
N GLU A 141 0.53 -13.03 6.97
CA GLU A 141 0.11 -14.00 8.00
C GLU A 141 -0.49 -15.28 7.38
N GLU A 142 0.04 -15.69 6.22
CA GLU A 142 -0.51 -16.78 5.43
C GLU A 142 -0.11 -18.14 6.04
N LYS A 143 -1.09 -18.85 6.56
CA LYS A 143 -0.89 -20.15 7.21
C LYS A 143 -0.48 -21.26 6.23
N PHE A 144 -0.93 -21.15 4.98
CA PHE A 144 -0.66 -22.12 3.93
C PHE A 144 0.50 -21.71 3.01
N ALA A 145 1.36 -20.77 3.46
CA ALA A 145 2.45 -20.21 2.65
C ALA A 145 3.29 -21.28 1.94
N THR A 146 3.69 -22.36 2.64
CA THR A 146 4.51 -23.43 2.05
C THR A 146 3.80 -24.09 0.86
N ARG A 147 2.53 -24.47 1.02
CA ARG A 147 1.75 -25.11 -0.05
C ARG A 147 1.51 -24.19 -1.24
N ILE A 148 1.24 -22.90 -0.96
CA ILE A 148 1.05 -21.89 -2.01
C ILE A 148 2.36 -21.74 -2.79
N VAL A 149 3.49 -21.61 -2.10
CA VAL A 149 4.79 -21.46 -2.76
C VAL A 149 5.18 -22.70 -3.56
N GLU A 150 4.93 -23.92 -3.05
CA GLU A 150 5.12 -25.14 -3.83
C GLU A 150 4.33 -25.14 -5.14
N SER A 151 3.09 -24.65 -5.11
CA SER A 151 2.24 -24.50 -6.29
C SER A 151 2.77 -23.42 -7.23
N ILE A 152 3.23 -22.27 -6.70
CA ILE A 152 3.87 -21.21 -7.49
C ILE A 152 5.11 -21.74 -8.21
N VAL A 153 5.99 -22.46 -7.50
CA VAL A 153 7.23 -23.03 -8.08
C VAL A 153 6.92 -24.01 -9.20
N LYS A 154 5.92 -24.87 -9.01
CA LYS A 154 5.48 -25.80 -10.07
C LYS A 154 4.94 -25.07 -11.28
N GLN A 155 4.12 -24.04 -11.06
CA GLN A 155 3.51 -23.28 -12.15
C GLN A 155 4.55 -22.48 -12.94
N ARG A 156 5.44 -21.74 -12.25
CA ARG A 156 6.46 -20.93 -12.94
C ARG A 156 7.50 -21.74 -13.70
N ALA A 157 7.69 -23.02 -13.35
CA ALA A 157 8.52 -23.96 -14.11
C ALA A 157 7.90 -24.35 -15.47
N ILE A 158 6.57 -24.22 -15.62
CA ILE A 158 5.84 -24.48 -16.86
C ILE A 158 5.74 -23.18 -17.67
N ALA A 159 5.26 -22.12 -17.04
CA ALA A 159 5.12 -20.80 -17.64
C ALA A 159 5.10 -19.72 -16.54
N PRO A 160 5.67 -18.53 -16.80
CA PRO A 160 5.61 -17.40 -15.87
C PRO A 160 4.17 -17.01 -15.53
N MET A 161 3.97 -16.57 -14.28
CA MET A 161 2.70 -16.06 -13.82
C MET A 161 2.65 -14.54 -14.04
N ASN A 162 1.71 -14.06 -14.83
CA ASN A 162 1.67 -12.67 -15.25
C ASN A 162 0.38 -11.94 -14.87
N SER A 163 -0.62 -12.66 -14.30
CA SER A 163 -1.90 -12.04 -14.00
C SER A 163 -2.41 -12.35 -12.59
N THR A 164 -3.22 -11.41 -12.08
CA THR A 164 -3.85 -11.51 -10.76
C THR A 164 -4.81 -12.70 -10.70
N ALA A 165 -5.54 -12.99 -11.78
CA ALA A 165 -6.46 -14.12 -11.84
C ALA A 165 -5.72 -15.46 -11.75
N GLN A 166 -4.57 -15.60 -12.44
CA GLN A 166 -3.74 -16.80 -12.33
C GLN A 166 -3.27 -17.03 -10.89
N LEU A 167 -2.76 -16.00 -10.23
CA LEU A 167 -2.32 -16.10 -8.84
C LEU A 167 -3.47 -16.42 -7.90
N ALA A 168 -4.61 -15.74 -8.04
CA ALA A 168 -5.77 -15.97 -7.19
C ALA A 168 -6.33 -17.39 -7.31
N SER A 169 -6.40 -17.94 -8.54
CA SER A 169 -6.82 -19.32 -8.80
C SER A 169 -5.86 -20.32 -8.17
N LEU A 170 -4.56 -20.15 -8.39
CA LEU A 170 -3.52 -21.01 -7.82
C LEU A 170 -3.60 -21.03 -6.30
N VAL A 171 -3.71 -19.87 -5.65
CA VAL A 171 -3.84 -19.79 -4.18
C VAL A 171 -5.09 -20.52 -3.70
N LYS A 172 -6.23 -20.31 -4.38
CA LYS A 172 -7.48 -20.99 -4.06
C LYS A 172 -7.35 -22.51 -4.15
N GLU A 173 -6.66 -23.02 -5.15
CA GLU A 173 -6.43 -24.46 -5.32
C GLU A 173 -5.47 -25.05 -4.28
N ALA A 174 -4.42 -24.31 -3.92
CA ALA A 174 -3.43 -24.72 -2.93
C ALA A 174 -3.98 -24.82 -1.51
N ILE A 175 -5.01 -24.03 -1.16
CA ILE A 175 -5.61 -24.01 0.18
C ILE A 175 -6.67 -25.15 0.31
N PRO A 176 -6.70 -25.90 1.43
CA PRO A 176 -7.66 -26.98 1.64
C PRO A 176 -9.12 -26.52 1.50
N ALA A 177 -9.96 -27.35 0.85
CA ALA A 177 -11.36 -27.00 0.55
C ALA A 177 -12.19 -26.68 1.81
N ALA A 178 -11.93 -27.33 2.93
CA ALA A 178 -12.61 -27.04 4.19
C ALA A 178 -12.35 -25.60 4.69
N THR A 179 -11.15 -25.09 4.51
CA THR A 179 -10.75 -23.74 4.95
C THR A 179 -11.32 -22.65 4.04
N ARG A 180 -11.58 -22.96 2.76
CA ARG A 180 -12.14 -21.99 1.79
C ARG A 180 -13.55 -21.51 2.16
N ARG A 181 -14.28 -22.28 2.97
CA ARG A 181 -15.70 -22.02 3.31
C ARG A 181 -15.89 -21.10 4.52
N THR A 182 -14.85 -20.90 5.35
CA THR A 182 -14.98 -20.26 6.67
C THR A 182 -14.36 -18.87 6.77
N GLY A 183 -13.77 -18.33 5.70
CA GLY A 183 -13.11 -17.02 5.73
C GLY A 183 -13.22 -16.37 4.37
N GLY A 184 -13.10 -15.05 4.26
CA GLY A 184 -13.17 -14.28 3.02
C GLY A 184 -12.37 -14.88 1.85
N ASN A 185 -12.05 -14.10 0.83
CA ASN A 185 -11.34 -14.61 -0.34
C ASN A 185 -9.98 -15.24 0.06
N PRO A 186 -9.72 -16.51 -0.33
CA PRO A 186 -8.48 -17.21 -0.01
C PRO A 186 -7.20 -16.47 -0.43
N ALA A 187 -7.24 -15.71 -1.51
CA ALA A 187 -6.09 -14.96 -2.02
C ALA A 187 -5.77 -13.69 -1.20
N LYS A 188 -6.67 -13.24 -0.31
CA LYS A 188 -6.52 -11.96 0.41
C LYS A 188 -5.16 -11.80 1.08
N ARG A 189 -4.72 -12.82 1.83
CA ARG A 189 -3.45 -12.79 2.58
C ARG A 189 -2.22 -12.82 1.68
N THR A 190 -2.26 -13.61 0.62
CA THR A 190 -1.19 -13.67 -0.38
C THR A 190 -1.04 -12.32 -1.09
N PHE A 191 -2.14 -11.70 -1.52
CA PHE A 191 -2.11 -10.37 -2.11
C PHE A 191 -1.64 -9.31 -1.13
N GLN A 192 -2.09 -9.35 0.12
CA GLN A 192 -1.61 -8.44 1.17
C GLN A 192 -0.09 -8.53 1.37
N ALA A 193 0.49 -9.71 1.27
CA ALA A 193 1.92 -9.91 1.45
C ALA A 193 2.78 -9.35 0.30
N LEU A 194 2.21 -9.22 -0.89
CA LEU A 194 2.91 -8.81 -2.11
C LEU A 194 2.76 -7.31 -2.44
N ARG A 195 1.82 -6.63 -1.78
CA ARG A 195 1.52 -5.19 -1.95
C ARG A 195 2.55 -4.28 -1.31
#